data_cf7e878e215da5af9ad715938f5a2673
#
_entry.id   cf7e878e215da5af9ad715938f5a2673
#
_cell.length_a   1.000
_cell.length_b   1.000
_cell.length_c   1.000
_cell.angle_alpha   90.00
_cell.angle_beta   90.00
_cell.angle_gamma   90.00
#
_symmetry.space_group_name_H-M   'P 1'
#
loop_
_entity.id
_entity.type
_entity.pdbx_description
1 polymer ?
#
loop_
_entity_poly.entity_id
_entity_poly.type
_entity_poly.pdbx_seq_one_letter_code
_entity_poly.pdbx_strand_id
1 'polypeptide(L)'
;MHGKEFEMIPFRFIQCGDLHLGTPFKYLKSLGKQVDEAVNRATYRSFSEIVDLAIEQQVQAVLITGDIYDSDTHNLEAQVRFAYECERLSREQIPVFLVQGNHDPAESWTTKIRLPELVHVFSSLQSERKPLVVKGKVVAYIYGISCSSQNRADDVAQFLKPWAEDPFSIGIFHGTVGAMPDHEVVGPTTLTQLTSSPMHYWAIGHIHKRQVLHEAPYVVYAGNTQGLHKKEVGPKGCYLVDVSATGHVTMQFQETAPIRFEQVTIDIGSLTDNADMLEMIRHKKELLRKLKKQILLEIILTGTGPVHELCNQLEARQVWLQMAQEEEKNKYNFVMPYAIVDKTVGETDWAARRQMEDMVGDYLRSFDTLGSLPKEEQIGRIRELINERPESKRLGIYNNLLTDEVLEEALRRAEVAGARCLMGDTDED
;
A
#
# COMPACT_ATOMS: atom_id res chain seq x y z
N MET A 1 4.65 -38.82 30.86
CA MET A 1 3.25 -38.49 30.55
C MET A 1 3.26 -37.87 29.15
N HIS A 2 2.80 -38.60 28.15
CA HIS A 2 2.70 -38.07 26.78
C HIS A 2 1.51 -37.10 26.79
N GLY A 3 1.81 -35.82 26.66
CA GLY A 3 0.79 -34.83 26.41
C GLY A 3 0.06 -35.21 25.12
N LYS A 4 -1.23 -35.46 25.19
CA LYS A 4 -2.07 -35.48 23.98
C LYS A 4 -1.97 -34.09 23.37
N GLU A 5 -1.26 -33.94 22.26
CA GLU A 5 -1.44 -32.80 21.40
C GLU A 5 -2.91 -32.75 21.01
N PHE A 6 -3.61 -31.73 21.47
CA PHE A 6 -4.99 -31.48 21.08
C PHE A 6 -4.94 -31.00 19.60
N GLU A 7 -5.13 -31.92 18.68
CA GLU A 7 -5.31 -31.56 17.27
C GLU A 7 -6.58 -30.74 17.13
N MET A 8 -6.43 -29.47 16.75
CA MET A 8 -7.55 -28.61 16.38
C MET A 8 -8.13 -29.05 15.04
N ILE A 9 -9.40 -28.75 14.80
CA ILE A 9 -9.95 -28.83 13.45
C ILE A 9 -9.33 -27.66 12.65
N PRO A 10 -8.63 -27.93 11.53
CA PRO A 10 -8.10 -26.87 10.70
C PRO A 10 -9.24 -26.02 10.12
N PHE A 11 -8.99 -24.74 9.95
CA PHE A 11 -9.97 -23.81 9.42
C PHE A 11 -9.30 -22.73 8.59
N ARG A 12 -10.09 -22.08 7.75
CA ARG A 12 -9.67 -21.04 6.83
C ARG A 12 -10.57 -19.83 7.00
N PHE A 13 -10.00 -18.63 6.88
CA PHE A 13 -10.78 -17.41 6.90
C PHE A 13 -10.20 -16.37 5.94
N ILE A 14 -11.02 -15.37 5.58
CA ILE A 14 -10.57 -14.18 4.89
C ILE A 14 -10.46 -13.04 5.89
N GLN A 15 -9.35 -12.27 5.79
CA GLN A 15 -9.22 -10.96 6.43
C GLN A 15 -9.26 -9.88 5.36
N CYS A 16 -10.19 -8.94 5.49
CA CYS A 16 -10.28 -7.71 4.72
C CYS A 16 -10.71 -6.54 5.62
N GLY A 17 -10.62 -5.32 5.13
CA GLY A 17 -11.07 -4.11 5.81
C GLY A 17 -10.91 -2.91 4.90
N ASP A 18 -11.19 -1.72 5.41
CA ASP A 18 -11.04 -0.47 4.69
C ASP A 18 -11.69 -0.55 3.30
N LEU A 19 -12.98 -1.01 3.30
CA LEU A 19 -13.75 -1.28 2.09
C LEU A 19 -14.18 0.01 1.38
N HIS A 20 -14.52 1.05 2.15
CA HIS A 20 -14.97 2.36 1.69
C HIS A 20 -15.97 2.28 0.53
N LEU A 21 -17.02 1.46 0.70
CA LEU A 21 -17.99 1.16 -0.33
C LEU A 21 -18.69 2.41 -0.85
N GLY A 22 -18.60 2.63 -2.16
CA GLY A 22 -19.22 3.77 -2.83
C GLY A 22 -18.47 5.09 -2.67
N THR A 23 -17.28 5.08 -2.06
CA THR A 23 -16.43 6.27 -1.97
C THR A 23 -15.83 6.58 -3.34
N PRO A 24 -15.98 7.81 -3.85
CA PRO A 24 -15.42 8.20 -5.13
C PRO A 24 -13.89 8.29 -5.05
N PHE A 25 -13.23 7.98 -6.16
CA PHE A 25 -11.78 8.16 -6.24
C PHE A 25 -11.41 9.65 -6.15
N LYS A 26 -10.52 9.98 -5.22
CA LYS A 26 -10.11 11.37 -4.98
C LYS A 26 -9.20 11.88 -6.10
N TYR A 27 -9.42 13.13 -6.49
CA TYR A 27 -8.56 13.88 -7.44
C TYR A 27 -8.52 13.33 -8.88
N LEU A 28 -9.43 12.43 -9.28
CA LEU A 28 -9.57 12.02 -10.66
C LEU A 28 -10.58 12.92 -11.38
N LYS A 29 -10.13 13.57 -12.47
CA LYS A 29 -11.05 14.19 -13.43
C LYS A 29 -11.71 13.08 -14.26
N SER A 30 -12.84 13.39 -14.89
CA SER A 30 -13.48 12.43 -15.83
C SER A 30 -12.49 12.01 -16.93
N LEU A 31 -12.34 10.70 -17.06
CA LEU A 31 -11.48 10.04 -18.06
C LEU A 31 -12.30 9.38 -19.18
N GLY A 32 -13.59 9.69 -19.23
CA GLY A 32 -14.54 9.14 -20.18
C GLY A 32 -15.49 8.13 -19.54
N LYS A 33 -16.68 8.01 -20.12
CA LYS A 33 -17.82 7.29 -19.55
C LYS A 33 -17.48 5.87 -19.06
N GLN A 34 -16.76 5.09 -19.84
CA GLN A 34 -16.42 3.71 -19.51
C GLN A 34 -15.50 3.62 -18.27
N VAL A 35 -14.48 4.50 -18.19
CA VAL A 35 -13.55 4.53 -17.06
C VAL A 35 -14.27 5.04 -15.82
N ASP A 36 -15.06 6.10 -15.95
CA ASP A 36 -15.81 6.69 -14.83
C ASP A 36 -16.82 5.68 -14.25
N GLU A 37 -17.52 4.90 -15.09
CA GLU A 37 -18.40 3.82 -14.65
C GLU A 37 -17.63 2.70 -13.92
N ALA A 38 -16.45 2.34 -14.43
CA ALA A 38 -15.60 1.33 -13.78
C ALA A 38 -15.12 1.80 -12.40
N VAL A 39 -14.64 3.06 -12.31
CA VAL A 39 -14.19 3.71 -11.08
C VAL A 39 -15.31 3.78 -10.05
N ASN A 40 -16.50 4.23 -10.44
CA ASN A 40 -17.65 4.36 -9.53
C ASN A 40 -18.15 3.03 -8.95
N ARG A 41 -17.83 1.91 -9.62
CA ARG A 41 -18.21 0.56 -9.17
C ARG A 41 -17.06 -0.23 -8.54
N ALA A 42 -15.85 0.32 -8.52
CA ALA A 42 -14.65 -0.42 -8.18
C ALA A 42 -14.67 -1.01 -6.75
N THR A 43 -15.06 -0.23 -5.75
CA THR A 43 -15.14 -0.68 -4.35
C THR A 43 -16.18 -1.79 -4.17
N TYR A 44 -17.35 -1.66 -4.81
CA TYR A 44 -18.39 -2.69 -4.77
C TYR A 44 -17.93 -4.00 -5.43
N ARG A 45 -17.28 -3.89 -6.60
CA ARG A 45 -16.76 -5.06 -7.30
C ARG A 45 -15.65 -5.75 -6.51
N SER A 46 -14.76 -4.97 -5.90
CA SER A 46 -13.69 -5.53 -5.05
C SER A 46 -14.27 -6.35 -3.89
N PHE A 47 -15.32 -5.86 -3.22
CA PHE A 47 -15.95 -6.61 -2.15
C PHE A 47 -16.73 -7.83 -2.65
N SER A 48 -17.41 -7.72 -3.80
CA SER A 48 -18.07 -8.88 -4.43
C SER A 48 -17.05 -9.98 -4.79
N GLU A 49 -15.89 -9.64 -5.33
CA GLU A 49 -14.79 -10.58 -5.62
C GLU A 49 -14.26 -11.27 -4.33
N ILE A 50 -14.21 -10.54 -3.20
CA ILE A 50 -13.88 -11.14 -1.90
C ILE A 50 -14.92 -12.16 -1.46
N VAL A 51 -16.20 -11.84 -1.65
CA VAL A 51 -17.29 -12.76 -1.33
C VAL A 51 -17.28 -13.98 -2.25
N ASP A 52 -17.05 -13.79 -3.55
CA ASP A 52 -16.88 -14.89 -4.51
C ASP A 52 -15.73 -15.80 -4.09
N LEU A 53 -14.59 -15.22 -3.75
CA LEU A 53 -13.42 -15.96 -3.24
C LEU A 53 -13.75 -16.74 -1.96
N ALA A 54 -14.47 -16.11 -1.00
CA ALA A 54 -14.87 -16.76 0.24
C ALA A 54 -15.73 -18.01 -0.01
N ILE A 55 -16.68 -17.91 -0.93
CA ILE A 55 -17.56 -19.00 -1.32
C ILE A 55 -16.79 -20.09 -2.08
N GLU A 56 -15.99 -19.71 -3.07
CA GLU A 56 -15.18 -20.65 -3.86
C GLU A 56 -14.18 -21.43 -3.01
N GLN A 57 -13.51 -20.73 -2.08
CA GLN A 57 -12.52 -21.33 -1.17
C GLN A 57 -13.16 -22.01 0.04
N GLN A 58 -14.49 -21.96 0.18
CA GLN A 58 -15.26 -22.56 1.28
C GLN A 58 -14.69 -22.18 2.65
N VAL A 59 -14.41 -20.89 2.85
CA VAL A 59 -13.84 -20.40 4.12
C VAL A 59 -14.85 -20.56 5.26
N GLN A 60 -14.36 -20.67 6.49
CA GLN A 60 -15.18 -20.81 7.68
C GLN A 60 -15.58 -19.49 8.30
N ALA A 61 -14.92 -18.36 7.89
CA ALA A 61 -15.29 -17.02 8.32
C ALA A 61 -14.76 -15.95 7.39
N VAL A 62 -15.39 -14.76 7.42
CA VAL A 62 -14.84 -13.51 6.88
C VAL A 62 -14.67 -12.52 8.03
N LEU A 63 -13.48 -11.96 8.20
CA LEU A 63 -13.16 -10.92 9.18
C LEU A 63 -13.09 -9.58 8.46
N ILE A 64 -13.87 -8.60 8.89
CA ILE A 64 -13.89 -7.24 8.33
C ILE A 64 -13.43 -6.26 9.40
N THR A 65 -12.30 -5.58 9.15
CA THR A 65 -11.59 -4.79 10.13
C THR A 65 -11.97 -3.31 10.15
N GLY A 66 -13.20 -2.96 9.76
CA GLY A 66 -13.74 -1.60 9.82
C GLY A 66 -13.69 -0.84 8.51
N ASP A 67 -14.14 0.41 8.56
CA ASP A 67 -14.25 1.34 7.42
C ASP A 67 -14.98 0.70 6.22
N ILE A 68 -16.21 0.24 6.49
CA ILE A 68 -17.06 -0.42 5.48
C ILE A 68 -17.54 0.61 4.46
N TYR A 69 -17.91 1.81 4.92
CA TYR A 69 -18.32 2.96 4.11
C TYR A 69 -18.01 4.28 4.81
N ASP A 70 -18.01 5.37 4.05
CA ASP A 70 -17.88 6.71 4.61
C ASP A 70 -19.26 7.20 5.06
N SER A 71 -19.51 7.25 6.38
CA SER A 71 -20.81 7.64 6.96
C SER A 71 -21.22 9.05 6.58
N ASP A 72 -20.29 9.96 6.39
CA ASP A 72 -20.55 11.37 6.01
C ASP A 72 -21.23 11.49 4.62
N THR A 73 -21.07 10.49 3.76
CA THR A 73 -21.72 10.49 2.43
C THR A 73 -23.18 10.05 2.46
N HIS A 74 -23.67 9.50 3.57
CA HIS A 74 -25.02 8.94 3.72
C HIS A 74 -25.42 7.99 2.55
N ASN A 75 -24.48 7.19 2.08
CA ASN A 75 -24.63 6.35 0.89
C ASN A 75 -25.50 5.12 1.18
N LEU A 76 -26.80 5.22 0.87
CA LEU A 76 -27.77 4.13 1.03
C LEU A 76 -27.42 2.93 0.11
N GLU A 77 -26.93 3.18 -1.12
CA GLU A 77 -26.56 2.12 -2.04
C GLU A 77 -25.43 1.26 -1.46
N ALA A 78 -24.44 1.89 -0.81
CA ALA A 78 -23.35 1.17 -0.17
C ALA A 78 -23.85 0.20 0.91
N GLN A 79 -24.80 0.65 1.75
CA GLN A 79 -25.37 -0.18 2.80
C GLN A 79 -26.21 -1.34 2.24
N VAL A 80 -27.00 -1.10 1.21
CA VAL A 80 -27.81 -2.14 0.54
C VAL A 80 -26.91 -3.19 -0.12
N ARG A 81 -25.85 -2.76 -0.81
CA ARG A 81 -24.90 -3.67 -1.46
C ARG A 81 -24.12 -4.50 -0.45
N PHE A 82 -23.67 -3.87 0.65
CA PHE A 82 -23.02 -4.58 1.74
C PHE A 82 -23.93 -5.68 2.31
N ALA A 83 -25.18 -5.33 2.64
CA ALA A 83 -26.15 -6.29 3.17
C ALA A 83 -26.42 -7.43 2.18
N TYR A 84 -26.50 -7.14 0.88
CA TYR A 84 -26.67 -8.14 -0.18
C TYR A 84 -25.49 -9.13 -0.24
N GLU A 85 -24.25 -8.65 -0.18
CA GLU A 85 -23.08 -9.52 -0.18
C GLU A 85 -22.97 -10.35 1.11
N CYS A 86 -23.33 -9.77 2.25
CA CYS A 86 -23.46 -10.52 3.51
C CYS A 86 -24.54 -11.62 3.44
N GLU A 87 -25.66 -11.37 2.74
CA GLU A 87 -26.70 -12.37 2.51
C GLU A 87 -26.18 -13.54 1.65
N ARG A 88 -25.33 -13.28 0.65
CA ARG A 88 -24.67 -14.34 -0.14
C ARG A 88 -23.81 -15.25 0.75
N LEU A 89 -22.97 -14.65 1.63
CA LEU A 89 -22.16 -15.41 2.59
C LEU A 89 -23.03 -16.21 3.56
N SER A 90 -24.11 -15.61 4.05
CA SER A 90 -25.03 -16.26 4.99
C SER A 90 -25.72 -17.49 4.39
N ARG A 91 -26.09 -17.46 3.11
CA ARG A 91 -26.67 -18.60 2.38
C ARG A 91 -25.71 -19.79 2.31
N GLU A 92 -24.41 -19.49 2.20
CA GLU A 92 -23.34 -20.51 2.20
C GLU A 92 -22.85 -20.85 3.62
N GLN A 93 -23.58 -20.40 4.66
CA GLN A 93 -23.26 -20.63 6.07
C GLN A 93 -21.87 -20.10 6.48
N ILE A 94 -21.39 -19.03 5.84
CA ILE A 94 -20.12 -18.37 6.16
C ILE A 94 -20.42 -17.18 7.08
N PRO A 95 -20.05 -17.21 8.37
CA PRO A 95 -20.21 -16.10 9.29
C PRO A 95 -19.25 -14.96 8.96
N VAL A 96 -19.73 -13.75 9.18
CA VAL A 96 -18.95 -12.51 9.10
C VAL A 96 -18.76 -11.95 10.49
N PHE A 97 -17.51 -11.69 10.88
CA PHE A 97 -17.16 -10.98 12.11
C PHE A 97 -16.62 -9.62 11.73
N LEU A 98 -17.26 -8.55 12.17
CA LEU A 98 -16.88 -7.21 11.79
C LEU A 98 -16.81 -6.25 12.98
N VAL A 99 -15.83 -5.37 12.94
CA VAL A 99 -15.76 -4.15 13.73
C VAL A 99 -16.04 -2.96 12.84
N GLN A 100 -16.54 -1.88 13.41
CA GLN A 100 -16.68 -0.59 12.74
C GLN A 100 -15.39 0.22 12.88
N GLY A 101 -15.08 1.06 11.89
CA GLY A 101 -13.91 1.92 11.88
C GLY A 101 -14.21 3.38 12.21
N ASN A 102 -13.27 4.27 11.94
CA ASN A 102 -13.45 5.69 12.21
C ASN A 102 -14.27 6.43 11.13
N HIS A 103 -14.40 5.86 9.92
CA HIS A 103 -15.26 6.37 8.87
C HIS A 103 -16.72 5.92 9.00
N ASP A 104 -16.98 4.83 9.71
CA ASP A 104 -18.31 4.29 10.00
C ASP A 104 -18.48 3.95 11.49
N PRO A 105 -18.18 4.90 12.42
CA PRO A 105 -18.24 4.62 13.86
C PRO A 105 -19.63 4.17 14.31
N ALA A 106 -19.70 3.47 15.45
CA ALA A 106 -20.91 2.79 15.93
C ALA A 106 -22.14 3.69 16.06
N GLU A 107 -21.94 4.99 16.33
CA GLU A 107 -22.98 6.02 16.40
C GLU A 107 -23.29 6.71 15.07
N SER A 108 -22.61 6.33 13.99
CA SER A 108 -22.78 6.98 12.70
C SER A 108 -24.17 6.75 12.09
N TRP A 109 -24.51 7.62 11.12
CA TRP A 109 -25.76 7.46 10.38
C TRP A 109 -25.79 6.13 9.63
N THR A 110 -26.76 5.30 9.96
CA THR A 110 -27.05 4.07 9.23
C THR A 110 -28.56 3.99 8.96
N THR A 111 -28.93 3.42 7.83
CA THR A 111 -30.32 3.00 7.64
C THR A 111 -30.58 1.77 8.49
N LYS A 112 -31.85 1.53 8.84
CA LYS A 112 -32.26 0.30 9.53
C LYS A 112 -32.28 -0.91 8.60
N ILE A 113 -31.23 -1.11 7.79
CA ILE A 113 -31.06 -2.32 6.97
C ILE A 113 -30.68 -3.43 7.92
N ARG A 114 -31.52 -4.46 7.94
CA ARG A 114 -31.26 -5.65 8.75
C ARG A 114 -30.18 -6.49 8.07
N LEU A 115 -29.08 -6.72 8.79
CA LEU A 115 -28.06 -7.68 8.39
C LEU A 115 -28.50 -9.12 8.71
N PRO A 116 -28.01 -10.12 7.96
CA PRO A 116 -28.25 -11.54 8.24
C PRO A 116 -27.77 -11.95 9.65
N GLU A 117 -28.35 -13.02 10.20
CA GLU A 117 -28.01 -13.50 11.56
C GLU A 117 -26.55 -13.94 11.72
N LEU A 118 -25.91 -14.39 10.64
CA LEU A 118 -24.51 -14.79 10.65
C LEU A 118 -23.53 -13.60 10.55
N VAL A 119 -24.03 -12.36 10.51
CA VAL A 119 -23.18 -11.17 10.58
C VAL A 119 -23.09 -10.70 12.03
N HIS A 120 -21.92 -10.85 12.60
CA HIS A 120 -21.61 -10.49 13.97
C HIS A 120 -20.89 -9.15 14.03
N VAL A 121 -21.63 -8.08 14.30
CA VAL A 121 -21.05 -6.76 14.57
C VAL A 121 -20.61 -6.73 16.02
N PHE A 122 -19.38 -6.34 16.30
CA PHE A 122 -18.86 -6.18 17.66
C PHE A 122 -19.31 -4.84 18.26
N SER A 123 -19.59 -4.86 19.57
CA SER A 123 -19.94 -3.67 20.33
C SER A 123 -18.78 -2.65 20.37
N SER A 124 -19.12 -1.37 20.46
CA SER A 124 -18.15 -0.30 20.74
C SER A 124 -18.04 0.06 22.23
N LEU A 125 -18.94 -0.49 23.06
CA LEU A 125 -19.01 -0.18 24.50
C LEU A 125 -18.08 -1.08 25.32
N GLN A 126 -17.87 -2.31 24.85
CA GLN A 126 -17.03 -3.30 25.53
C GLN A 126 -16.49 -4.32 24.54
N SER A 127 -15.38 -4.95 24.89
CA SER A 127 -14.87 -6.09 24.14
C SER A 127 -15.85 -7.27 24.21
N GLU A 128 -16.03 -7.94 23.08
CA GLU A 128 -16.86 -9.13 22.98
C GLU A 128 -16.03 -10.30 22.49
N ARG A 129 -16.43 -11.51 22.88
CA ARG A 129 -15.85 -12.79 22.46
C ARG A 129 -16.92 -13.63 21.78
N LYS A 130 -16.71 -13.98 20.52
CA LYS A 130 -17.67 -14.73 19.70
C LYS A 130 -17.02 -16.03 19.17
N PRO A 131 -17.69 -17.19 19.25
CA PRO A 131 -17.12 -18.45 18.78
C PRO A 131 -17.19 -18.57 17.25
N LEU A 132 -16.13 -19.13 16.66
CA LEU A 132 -16.16 -19.70 15.31
C LEU A 132 -16.38 -21.22 15.44
N VAL A 133 -17.48 -21.69 14.88
CA VAL A 133 -17.92 -23.08 14.98
C VAL A 133 -17.76 -23.79 13.63
N VAL A 134 -17.03 -24.90 13.61
CA VAL A 134 -16.84 -25.73 12.41
C VAL A 134 -17.25 -27.17 12.77
N LYS A 135 -18.17 -27.73 12.01
CA LYS A 135 -18.69 -29.11 12.25
C LYS A 135 -19.17 -29.33 13.68
N GLY A 136 -19.84 -28.33 14.26
CA GLY A 136 -20.40 -28.38 15.62
C GLY A 136 -19.37 -28.21 16.74
N LYS A 137 -18.10 -27.91 16.45
CA LYS A 137 -17.04 -27.65 17.43
C LYS A 137 -16.51 -26.23 17.31
N VAL A 138 -16.24 -25.61 18.45
CA VAL A 138 -15.56 -24.31 18.46
C VAL A 138 -14.09 -24.52 18.08
N VAL A 139 -13.65 -23.86 16.98
CA VAL A 139 -12.27 -23.94 16.48
C VAL A 139 -11.47 -22.69 16.82
N ALA A 140 -12.13 -21.55 16.98
CA ALA A 140 -11.51 -20.30 17.37
C ALA A 140 -12.51 -19.41 18.14
N TYR A 141 -11.98 -18.42 18.84
CA TYR A 141 -12.77 -17.32 19.36
C TYR A 141 -12.26 -16.01 18.77
N ILE A 142 -13.21 -15.21 18.28
CA ILE A 142 -12.95 -13.88 17.73
C ILE A 142 -13.25 -12.86 18.83
N TYR A 143 -12.24 -12.07 19.14
CA TYR A 143 -12.30 -10.98 20.12
C TYR A 143 -12.35 -9.66 19.38
N GLY A 144 -13.35 -8.85 19.59
CA GLY A 144 -13.50 -7.61 18.87
C GLY A 144 -14.08 -6.46 19.70
N ILE A 145 -13.76 -5.26 19.26
CA ILE A 145 -14.36 -4.01 19.72
C ILE A 145 -14.42 -3.03 18.55
N SER A 146 -15.59 -2.43 18.32
CA SER A 146 -15.79 -1.45 17.27
C SER A 146 -15.31 -0.06 17.68
N CYS A 147 -14.92 0.75 16.70
CA CYS A 147 -14.62 2.16 16.91
C CYS A 147 -15.89 2.98 17.19
N SER A 148 -15.76 3.99 18.03
CA SER A 148 -16.76 5.00 18.30
C SER A 148 -16.08 6.33 18.62
N SER A 149 -16.83 7.43 18.63
CA SER A 149 -16.31 8.73 19.06
C SER A 149 -15.77 8.71 20.48
N GLN A 150 -16.29 7.82 21.33
CA GLN A 150 -15.92 7.73 22.75
C GLN A 150 -14.60 6.96 22.98
N ASN A 151 -14.29 5.93 22.15
CA ASN A 151 -13.11 5.07 22.33
C ASN A 151 -12.04 5.27 21.28
N ARG A 152 -12.19 6.21 20.35
CA ARG A 152 -11.27 6.46 19.23
C ARG A 152 -9.85 6.77 19.67
N ALA A 153 -9.68 7.43 20.83
CA ALA A 153 -8.37 7.78 21.37
C ALA A 153 -7.79 6.73 22.32
N ASP A 154 -8.57 5.68 22.63
CA ASP A 154 -8.19 4.67 23.62
C ASP A 154 -7.43 3.52 22.97
N ASP A 155 -6.50 2.92 23.72
CA ASP A 155 -5.92 1.62 23.36
C ASP A 155 -6.94 0.51 23.58
N VAL A 156 -7.75 0.26 22.56
CA VAL A 156 -8.82 -0.74 22.62
C VAL A 156 -8.29 -2.17 22.64
N ALA A 157 -7.09 -2.41 22.11
CA ALA A 157 -6.47 -3.74 22.05
C ALA A 157 -6.20 -4.32 23.45
N GLN A 158 -5.95 -3.47 24.46
CA GLN A 158 -5.75 -3.91 25.84
C GLN A 158 -6.94 -4.65 26.45
N PHE A 159 -8.15 -4.43 25.92
CA PHE A 159 -9.38 -5.07 26.40
C PHE A 159 -9.66 -6.42 25.71
N LEU A 160 -8.93 -6.77 24.65
CA LEU A 160 -9.06 -8.02 23.93
C LEU A 160 -8.16 -9.09 24.58
N LYS A 161 -8.69 -9.74 25.62
CA LYS A 161 -7.93 -10.71 26.44
C LYS A 161 -8.44 -12.13 26.17
N PRO A 162 -7.68 -12.97 25.44
CA PRO A 162 -8.08 -14.36 25.20
C PRO A 162 -8.04 -15.18 26.48
N TRP A 163 -8.92 -16.16 26.53
CA TRP A 163 -8.94 -17.14 27.63
C TRP A 163 -7.92 -18.25 27.33
N ALA A 164 -7.33 -18.78 28.40
CA ALA A 164 -6.30 -19.81 28.26
C ALA A 164 -6.81 -21.12 27.63
N GLU A 165 -8.12 -21.35 27.69
CA GLU A 165 -8.79 -22.56 27.18
C GLU A 165 -9.21 -22.40 25.71
N ASP A 166 -9.01 -21.24 25.09
CA ASP A 166 -9.38 -21.02 23.70
C ASP A 166 -8.49 -21.85 22.77
N PRO A 167 -9.08 -22.65 21.85
CA PRO A 167 -8.30 -23.48 20.94
C PRO A 167 -7.44 -22.60 20.00
N PHE A 168 -8.00 -21.47 19.55
CA PHE A 168 -7.33 -20.43 18.81
C PHE A 168 -8.02 -19.09 19.07
N SER A 169 -7.26 -18.01 19.17
CA SER A 169 -7.80 -16.68 19.46
C SER A 169 -7.38 -15.66 18.39
N ILE A 170 -8.36 -14.91 17.90
CA ILE A 170 -8.17 -13.86 16.88
C ILE A 170 -8.68 -12.54 17.47
N GLY A 171 -7.80 -11.54 17.57
CA GLY A 171 -8.18 -10.17 17.91
C GLY A 171 -8.50 -9.38 16.65
N ILE A 172 -9.64 -8.69 16.64
CA ILE A 172 -10.04 -7.81 15.55
C ILE A 172 -10.35 -6.41 16.09
N PHE A 173 -9.72 -5.39 15.53
CA PHE A 173 -10.00 -3.99 15.84
C PHE A 173 -9.59 -3.07 14.69
N HIS A 174 -10.01 -1.82 14.75
CA HIS A 174 -9.63 -0.79 13.81
C HIS A 174 -8.77 0.25 14.52
N GLY A 175 -7.49 0.41 14.11
CA GLY A 175 -6.59 1.28 14.85
C GLY A 175 -5.15 1.33 14.36
N THR A 176 -4.37 2.19 15.03
CA THR A 176 -2.98 2.51 14.68
C THR A 176 -2.02 1.73 15.58
N VAL A 177 -1.06 1.01 14.99
CA VAL A 177 0.01 0.31 15.70
C VAL A 177 1.32 1.09 15.58
N GLY A 178 1.81 1.62 16.70
CA GLY A 178 3.04 2.42 16.73
C GLY A 178 2.85 3.86 16.22
N ALA A 179 3.97 4.53 15.94
CA ALA A 179 3.96 5.89 15.42
C ALA A 179 3.81 5.88 13.89
N MET A 180 2.79 6.55 13.40
CA MET A 180 2.52 6.74 11.96
C MET A 180 2.25 8.23 11.69
N PRO A 181 3.28 9.04 11.41
CA PRO A 181 3.16 10.51 11.36
C PRO A 181 2.23 11.00 10.25
N ASP A 182 2.01 10.23 9.18
CA ASP A 182 1.18 10.61 8.03
C ASP A 182 -0.28 10.13 8.14
N HIS A 183 -0.66 9.49 9.25
CA HIS A 183 -2.00 8.96 9.46
C HIS A 183 -2.65 9.56 10.71
N GLU A 184 -3.96 9.70 10.66
CA GLU A 184 -4.72 10.01 11.85
C GLU A 184 -4.56 8.88 12.88
N VAL A 185 -4.41 9.24 14.16
CA VAL A 185 -4.27 8.25 15.22
C VAL A 185 -5.66 7.81 15.70
N VAL A 186 -5.97 6.54 15.52
CA VAL A 186 -7.23 5.91 15.93
C VAL A 186 -6.90 4.63 16.69
N GLY A 187 -7.54 4.38 17.83
CA GLY A 187 -7.34 3.17 18.62
C GLY A 187 -5.86 2.82 18.84
N PRO A 188 -5.03 3.78 19.34
CA PRO A 188 -3.58 3.63 19.36
C PRO A 188 -3.14 2.47 20.23
N THR A 189 -2.24 1.64 19.70
CA THR A 189 -1.59 0.57 20.47
C THR A 189 -0.12 0.43 20.03
N THR A 190 0.62 -0.43 20.70
CA THR A 190 2.01 -0.70 20.34
C THR A 190 2.19 -2.14 19.87
N LEU A 191 3.16 -2.36 18.98
CA LEU A 191 3.49 -3.71 18.53
C LEU A 191 3.89 -4.61 19.72
N THR A 192 4.62 -4.07 20.68
CA THR A 192 5.02 -4.79 21.91
C THR A 192 3.81 -5.27 22.71
N GLN A 193 2.77 -4.45 22.86
CA GLN A 193 1.53 -4.89 23.53
C GLN A 193 0.86 -6.06 22.81
N LEU A 194 0.73 -5.95 21.49
CA LEU A 194 0.10 -6.99 20.68
C LEU A 194 0.89 -8.30 20.72
N THR A 195 2.21 -8.24 20.62
CA THR A 195 3.08 -9.43 20.64
C THR A 195 3.25 -10.05 22.03
N SER A 196 3.04 -9.27 23.10
CA SER A 196 3.05 -9.77 24.48
C SER A 196 1.71 -10.37 24.90
N SER A 197 0.65 -10.19 24.12
CA SER A 197 -0.66 -10.80 24.34
C SER A 197 -0.62 -12.28 23.97
N PRO A 198 -1.36 -13.18 24.66
CA PRO A 198 -1.51 -14.57 24.26
C PRO A 198 -2.45 -14.78 23.06
N MET A 199 -2.79 -13.72 22.33
CA MET A 199 -3.55 -13.80 21.07
C MET A 199 -2.72 -14.50 20.00
N HIS A 200 -3.33 -15.36 19.19
CA HIS A 200 -2.64 -16.09 18.12
C HIS A 200 -2.55 -15.27 16.82
N TYR A 201 -3.56 -14.41 16.58
CA TYR A 201 -3.64 -13.61 15.37
C TYR A 201 -4.32 -12.26 15.65
N TRP A 202 -3.78 -11.18 15.09
CA TRP A 202 -4.36 -9.85 15.13
C TRP A 202 -4.72 -9.37 13.72
N ALA A 203 -6.02 -9.22 13.47
CA ALA A 203 -6.56 -8.64 12.25
C ALA A 203 -6.88 -7.17 12.50
N ILE A 204 -6.18 -6.27 11.83
CA ILE A 204 -6.25 -4.82 12.11
C ILE A 204 -6.62 -4.06 10.83
N GLY A 205 -7.50 -3.06 10.94
CA GLY A 205 -7.86 -2.08 9.90
C GLY A 205 -7.29 -0.70 10.18
N HIS A 206 -7.62 0.28 9.34
CA HIS A 206 -7.22 1.68 9.37
C HIS A 206 -6.07 2.04 8.41
N ILE A 207 -5.06 1.20 8.29
CA ILE A 207 -3.92 1.50 7.42
C ILE A 207 -4.14 0.85 6.05
N HIS A 208 -4.32 1.68 5.03
CA HIS A 208 -4.59 1.24 3.65
C HIS A 208 -3.43 0.52 2.98
N LYS A 209 -2.23 0.61 3.56
CA LYS A 209 -1.05 -0.14 3.10
C LYS A 209 -1.01 -1.52 3.76
N ARG A 210 -1.06 -2.58 2.93
CA ARG A 210 -0.89 -3.96 3.38
C ARG A 210 0.45 -4.16 4.08
N GLN A 211 0.45 -4.70 5.30
CA GLN A 211 1.65 -4.93 6.11
C GLN A 211 1.46 -6.14 7.04
N VAL A 212 2.50 -6.96 7.15
CA VAL A 212 2.65 -7.94 8.23
C VAL A 212 3.67 -7.35 9.20
N LEU A 213 3.21 -6.89 10.36
CA LEU A 213 4.06 -6.25 11.36
C LEU A 213 4.81 -7.26 12.22
N HIS A 214 4.25 -8.47 12.38
CA HIS A 214 4.82 -9.56 13.16
C HIS A 214 4.22 -10.90 12.72
N GLU A 215 4.96 -12.01 12.85
CA GLU A 215 4.54 -13.33 12.35
C GLU A 215 4.20 -14.36 13.43
N ALA A 216 4.58 -14.13 14.70
CA ALA A 216 4.25 -15.06 15.81
C ALA A 216 4.11 -14.32 17.16
N PRO A 217 2.92 -13.86 17.55
CA PRO A 217 1.64 -13.94 16.85
C PRO A 217 1.62 -13.08 15.56
N TYR A 218 0.78 -13.44 14.62
CA TYR A 218 0.59 -12.58 13.45
C TYR A 218 -0.09 -11.27 13.83
N VAL A 219 0.47 -10.16 13.34
CA VAL A 219 -0.09 -8.80 13.48
C VAL A 219 -0.19 -8.21 12.09
N VAL A 220 -1.41 -8.06 11.55
CA VAL A 220 -1.64 -7.90 10.11
C VAL A 220 -2.59 -6.77 9.79
N TYR A 221 -2.13 -5.82 8.97
CA TYR A 221 -2.99 -4.94 8.19
C TYR A 221 -3.21 -5.56 6.80
N ALA A 222 -4.47 -5.84 6.44
CA ALA A 222 -4.78 -6.32 5.09
C ALA A 222 -4.65 -5.20 4.04
N GLY A 223 -4.75 -3.96 4.48
CA GLY A 223 -4.86 -2.78 3.63
C GLY A 223 -6.27 -2.63 3.07
N ASN A 224 -6.50 -1.57 2.32
CA ASN A 224 -7.78 -1.38 1.64
C ASN A 224 -7.98 -2.37 0.49
N THR A 225 -9.23 -2.70 0.21
CA THR A 225 -9.59 -3.68 -0.82
C THR A 225 -9.55 -3.11 -2.23
N GLN A 226 -9.65 -1.78 -2.36
CA GLN A 226 -9.55 -1.02 -3.60
C GLN A 226 -8.79 0.29 -3.32
N GLY A 227 -7.76 0.59 -4.11
CA GLY A 227 -7.10 1.90 -4.03
C GLY A 227 -8.04 3.02 -4.48
N LEU A 228 -8.12 4.09 -3.69
CA LEU A 228 -9.00 5.24 -3.92
C LEU A 228 -8.21 6.51 -4.27
N HIS A 229 -6.88 6.45 -4.12
CA HIS A 229 -6.00 7.58 -4.24
C HIS A 229 -4.73 7.22 -5.01
N LYS A 230 -4.17 8.16 -5.77
CA LYS A 230 -2.96 7.96 -6.58
C LYS A 230 -1.71 7.48 -5.82
N LYS A 231 -1.64 7.70 -4.50
CA LYS A 231 -0.55 7.18 -3.65
C LYS A 231 -0.75 5.71 -3.25
N GLU A 232 -1.93 5.13 -3.50
CA GLU A 232 -2.27 3.75 -3.16
C GLU A 232 -2.00 2.81 -4.34
N VAL A 233 -0.76 2.83 -4.82
CA VAL A 233 -0.31 2.07 -5.99
C VAL A 233 -0.25 0.56 -5.72
N GLY A 234 -0.31 -0.22 -6.80
CA GLY A 234 -0.12 -1.67 -6.78
C GLY A 234 -1.38 -2.46 -6.41
N PRO A 235 -1.22 -3.77 -6.15
CA PRO A 235 -2.32 -4.68 -5.89
C PRO A 235 -3.00 -4.42 -4.54
N LYS A 236 -4.34 -4.39 -4.55
CA LYS A 236 -5.22 -4.25 -3.38
C LYS A 236 -6.14 -5.46 -3.29
N GLY A 237 -6.58 -5.82 -2.07
CA GLY A 237 -7.40 -7.02 -1.88
C GLY A 237 -7.47 -7.47 -0.43
N CYS A 238 -7.39 -8.78 -0.21
CA CYS A 238 -7.56 -9.42 1.09
C CYS A 238 -6.50 -10.50 1.35
N TYR A 239 -6.43 -10.99 2.57
CA TYR A 239 -5.69 -12.20 2.89
C TYR A 239 -6.62 -13.42 3.01
N LEU A 240 -6.24 -14.50 2.35
CA LEU A 240 -6.73 -15.85 2.64
C LEU A 240 -5.79 -16.48 3.66
N VAL A 241 -6.33 -16.88 4.81
CA VAL A 241 -5.57 -17.34 5.96
C VAL A 241 -5.98 -18.77 6.29
N ASP A 242 -5.01 -19.67 6.33
CA ASP A 242 -5.16 -21.06 6.73
C ASP A 242 -4.58 -21.28 8.12
N VAL A 243 -5.36 -21.91 9.02
CA VAL A 243 -4.90 -22.36 10.33
C VAL A 243 -4.91 -23.89 10.34
N SER A 244 -3.73 -24.48 10.50
CA SER A 244 -3.56 -25.94 10.52
C SER A 244 -4.07 -26.57 11.82
N ALA A 245 -4.13 -27.91 11.86
CA ALA A 245 -4.48 -28.67 13.05
C ALA A 245 -3.51 -28.44 14.24
N THR A 246 -2.31 -27.94 13.98
CA THR A 246 -1.30 -27.60 15.00
C THR A 246 -1.31 -26.12 15.38
N GLY A 247 -2.25 -25.31 14.84
CA GLY A 247 -2.29 -23.87 15.06
C GLY A 247 -1.32 -23.05 14.21
N HIS A 248 -0.59 -23.70 13.29
CA HIS A 248 0.29 -22.98 12.37
C HIS A 248 -0.53 -22.20 11.36
N VAL A 249 -0.17 -20.91 11.18
CA VAL A 249 -0.85 -19.98 10.28
C VAL A 249 -0.05 -19.82 8.99
N THR A 250 -0.74 -19.89 7.86
CA THR A 250 -0.21 -19.49 6.55
C THR A 250 -1.14 -18.48 5.92
N MET A 251 -0.59 -17.50 5.22
CA MET A 251 -1.36 -16.42 4.61
C MET A 251 -1.00 -16.25 3.14
N GLN A 252 -2.01 -16.08 2.31
CA GLN A 252 -1.86 -15.76 0.91
C GLN A 252 -2.63 -14.49 0.57
N PHE A 253 -1.94 -13.49 0.02
CA PHE A 253 -2.61 -12.30 -0.48
C PHE A 253 -3.37 -12.63 -1.77
N GLN A 254 -4.62 -12.18 -1.84
CA GLN A 254 -5.51 -12.29 -2.99
C GLN A 254 -5.86 -10.90 -3.50
N GLU A 255 -5.48 -10.61 -4.72
CA GLU A 255 -5.81 -9.34 -5.36
C GLU A 255 -7.25 -9.35 -5.89
N THR A 256 -8.12 -8.58 -5.24
CA THR A 256 -9.54 -8.45 -5.60
C THR A 256 -9.90 -7.10 -6.19
N ALA A 257 -9.00 -6.11 -6.12
CA ALA A 257 -9.23 -4.82 -6.74
C ALA A 257 -9.40 -4.94 -8.27
N PRO A 258 -10.51 -4.47 -8.84
CA PRO A 258 -10.68 -4.42 -10.29
C PRO A 258 -9.81 -3.36 -10.95
N ILE A 259 -9.50 -2.28 -10.24
CA ILE A 259 -8.71 -1.15 -10.74
C ILE A 259 -7.43 -1.01 -9.91
N ARG A 260 -6.30 -0.85 -10.60
CA ARG A 260 -5.00 -0.57 -10.01
C ARG A 260 -4.55 0.85 -10.32
N PHE A 261 -4.02 1.54 -9.33
CA PHE A 261 -3.13 2.67 -9.57
C PHE A 261 -1.71 2.15 -9.79
N GLU A 262 -1.07 2.60 -10.87
CA GLU A 262 0.32 2.29 -11.18
C GLU A 262 1.09 3.54 -11.54
N GLN A 263 2.39 3.52 -11.29
CA GLN A 263 3.33 4.55 -11.70
C GLN A 263 4.41 3.92 -12.56
N VAL A 264 4.80 4.61 -13.64
CA VAL A 264 5.95 4.22 -14.45
C VAL A 264 6.87 5.40 -14.66
N THR A 265 8.17 5.13 -14.60
CA THR A 265 9.19 6.10 -14.91
C THR A 265 9.65 5.93 -16.35
N ILE A 266 9.78 7.04 -17.08
CA ILE A 266 10.38 7.13 -18.41
C ILE A 266 11.62 8.01 -18.31
N ASP A 267 12.78 7.42 -18.51
CA ASP A 267 14.03 8.15 -18.68
C ASP A 267 14.09 8.72 -20.10
N ILE A 268 14.27 10.04 -20.23
CA ILE A 268 14.25 10.75 -21.50
C ILE A 268 15.61 10.75 -22.24
N GLY A 269 16.67 10.18 -21.63
CA GLY A 269 18.04 10.29 -22.15
C GLY A 269 18.23 9.77 -23.58
N SER A 270 17.43 8.81 -24.01
CA SER A 270 17.48 8.27 -25.38
C SER A 270 16.40 8.80 -26.31
N LEU A 271 15.51 9.67 -25.84
CA LEU A 271 14.40 10.18 -26.64
C LEU A 271 14.83 11.46 -27.40
N THR A 272 14.51 11.52 -28.68
CA THR A 272 14.94 12.62 -29.54
C THR A 272 13.80 13.56 -29.94
N ASP A 273 12.58 13.06 -29.99
CA ASP A 273 11.42 13.83 -30.43
C ASP A 273 10.08 13.34 -29.78
N ASN A 274 8.97 13.96 -30.24
CA ASN A 274 7.61 13.61 -29.81
C ASN A 274 7.20 12.16 -30.17
N ALA A 275 7.71 11.63 -31.29
CA ALA A 275 7.36 10.30 -31.76
C ALA A 275 7.97 9.23 -30.82
N ASP A 276 9.24 9.41 -30.46
CA ASP A 276 9.94 8.56 -29.49
C ASP A 276 9.21 8.54 -28.15
N MET A 277 8.77 9.72 -27.66
CA MET A 277 8.02 9.84 -26.40
C MET A 277 6.71 9.05 -26.46
N LEU A 278 5.93 9.21 -27.52
CA LEU A 278 4.66 8.49 -27.69
C LEU A 278 4.86 6.98 -27.83
N GLU A 279 5.91 6.54 -28.52
CA GLU A 279 6.26 5.13 -28.61
C GLU A 279 6.66 4.56 -27.26
N MET A 280 7.47 5.29 -26.48
CA MET A 280 7.85 4.88 -25.13
C MET A 280 6.63 4.77 -24.20
N ILE A 281 5.72 5.75 -24.22
CA ILE A 281 4.45 5.70 -23.48
C ILE A 281 3.65 4.46 -23.88
N ARG A 282 3.52 4.19 -25.18
CA ARG A 282 2.81 3.00 -25.68
C ARG A 282 3.48 1.72 -25.19
N HIS A 283 4.80 1.64 -25.26
CA HIS A 283 5.56 0.49 -24.77
C HIS A 283 5.31 0.22 -23.28
N LYS A 284 5.37 1.25 -22.44
CA LYS A 284 5.07 1.12 -20.99
C LYS A 284 3.64 0.64 -20.74
N LYS A 285 2.66 1.16 -21.47
CA LYS A 285 1.26 0.72 -21.39
C LYS A 285 1.11 -0.76 -21.77
N GLU A 286 1.77 -1.24 -22.81
CA GLU A 286 1.71 -2.66 -23.22
C GLU A 286 2.36 -3.60 -22.20
N LEU A 287 3.42 -3.18 -21.51
CA LEU A 287 3.98 -3.95 -20.40
C LEU A 287 2.97 -4.12 -19.26
N LEU A 288 2.28 -3.05 -18.87
CA LEU A 288 1.26 -3.07 -17.81
C LEU A 288 0.01 -3.87 -18.24
N ARG A 289 -0.33 -3.86 -19.52
CA ARG A 289 -1.48 -4.63 -20.06
C ARG A 289 -1.36 -6.13 -19.82
N LYS A 290 -0.14 -6.66 -19.68
CA LYS A 290 0.13 -8.05 -19.35
C LYS A 290 -0.44 -8.45 -17.99
N LEU A 291 -0.70 -7.50 -17.09
CA LEU A 291 -1.34 -7.72 -15.79
C LEU A 291 -2.83 -8.09 -15.92
N LYS A 292 -3.44 -7.87 -17.09
CA LYS A 292 -4.87 -8.14 -17.37
C LYS A 292 -5.84 -7.44 -16.40
N LYS A 293 -5.47 -6.28 -15.89
CA LYS A 293 -6.24 -5.43 -14.97
C LYS A 293 -6.61 -4.11 -15.64
N GLN A 294 -7.61 -3.45 -15.10
CA GLN A 294 -7.88 -2.05 -15.40
C GLN A 294 -6.87 -1.18 -14.63
N ILE A 295 -6.14 -0.32 -15.32
CA ILE A 295 -5.05 0.44 -14.73
C ILE A 295 -5.26 1.95 -14.92
N LEU A 296 -5.13 2.69 -13.84
CA LEU A 296 -4.98 4.14 -13.83
C LEU A 296 -3.49 4.44 -13.68
N LEU A 297 -2.90 5.09 -14.69
CA LEU A 297 -1.45 5.22 -14.82
C LEU A 297 -0.98 6.65 -14.60
N GLU A 298 0.00 6.86 -13.73
CA GLU A 298 0.81 8.06 -13.66
C GLU A 298 2.16 7.81 -14.35
N ILE A 299 2.55 8.70 -15.25
CA ILE A 299 3.82 8.63 -15.97
C ILE A 299 4.73 9.72 -15.41
N ILE A 300 5.90 9.33 -14.94
CA ILE A 300 6.91 10.21 -14.38
C ILE A 300 8.07 10.28 -15.36
N LEU A 301 8.33 11.46 -15.91
CA LEU A 301 9.46 11.72 -16.80
C LEU A 301 10.68 12.07 -15.96
N THR A 302 11.83 11.44 -16.23
CA THR A 302 13.08 11.66 -15.49
C THR A 302 14.27 11.71 -16.43
N GLY A 303 15.42 12.07 -15.89
CA GLY A 303 16.69 12.12 -16.63
C GLY A 303 16.91 13.42 -17.38
N THR A 304 17.94 13.44 -18.22
CA THR A 304 18.34 14.56 -19.08
C THR A 304 18.36 14.09 -20.52
N GLY A 305 17.96 14.92 -21.46
CA GLY A 305 17.98 14.55 -22.87
C GLY A 305 17.39 15.62 -23.78
N PRO A 306 17.45 15.39 -25.12
CA PRO A 306 17.03 16.35 -26.14
C PRO A 306 15.60 16.85 -26.02
N VAL A 307 14.70 16.00 -25.45
CA VAL A 307 13.27 16.33 -25.31
C VAL A 307 12.94 17.06 -24.00
N HIS A 308 13.93 17.40 -23.17
CA HIS A 308 13.72 18.09 -21.88
C HIS A 308 12.87 19.37 -22.04
N GLU A 309 13.20 20.23 -22.98
CA GLU A 309 12.45 21.46 -23.22
C GLU A 309 10.96 21.20 -23.59
N LEU A 310 10.68 20.09 -24.27
CA LEU A 310 9.31 19.67 -24.55
C LEU A 310 8.63 19.14 -23.27
N CYS A 311 9.36 18.42 -22.43
CA CYS A 311 8.83 17.92 -21.15
C CYS A 311 8.42 19.06 -20.20
N ASN A 312 9.15 20.19 -20.20
CA ASN A 312 8.81 21.37 -19.41
C ASN A 312 7.54 22.08 -19.90
N GLN A 313 7.16 21.93 -21.16
CA GLN A 313 5.97 22.56 -21.74
C GLN A 313 4.72 21.78 -21.31
N LEU A 314 3.82 22.46 -20.58
CA LEU A 314 2.56 21.87 -20.12
C LEU A 314 1.70 21.40 -21.31
N GLU A 315 1.68 22.18 -22.39
CA GLU A 315 0.95 21.89 -23.62
C GLU A 315 1.41 20.58 -24.27
N ALA A 316 2.72 20.35 -24.37
CA ALA A 316 3.26 19.12 -24.94
C ALA A 316 2.86 17.90 -24.10
N ARG A 317 2.99 17.98 -22.77
CA ARG A 317 2.56 16.91 -21.88
C ARG A 317 1.05 16.64 -21.93
N GLN A 318 0.24 17.69 -22.12
CA GLN A 318 -1.21 17.53 -22.31
C GLN A 318 -1.55 16.83 -23.61
N VAL A 319 -0.85 17.14 -24.69
CA VAL A 319 -1.02 16.49 -26.00
C VAL A 319 -0.64 15.00 -25.89
N TRP A 320 0.50 14.67 -25.31
CA TRP A 320 0.92 13.28 -25.11
C TRP A 320 -0.09 12.51 -24.24
N LEU A 321 -0.55 13.13 -23.14
CA LEU A 321 -1.56 12.54 -22.26
C LEU A 321 -2.85 12.27 -23.03
N GLN A 322 -3.37 13.24 -23.77
CA GLN A 322 -4.60 13.10 -24.57
C GLN A 322 -4.47 11.98 -25.61
N MET A 323 -3.38 11.93 -26.37
CA MET A 323 -3.16 10.89 -27.37
C MET A 323 -3.11 9.50 -26.73
N ALA A 324 -2.41 9.37 -25.59
CA ALA A 324 -2.31 8.11 -24.86
C ALA A 324 -3.65 7.65 -24.27
N GLN A 325 -4.53 8.60 -23.88
CA GLN A 325 -5.90 8.33 -23.38
C GLN A 325 -6.83 7.91 -24.52
N GLU A 326 -6.77 8.55 -25.69
CA GLU A 326 -7.63 8.20 -26.83
C GLU A 326 -7.50 6.73 -27.23
N GLU A 327 -6.29 6.19 -27.18
CA GLU A 327 -6.03 4.76 -27.46
C GLU A 327 -6.70 3.80 -26.49
N GLU A 328 -7.14 4.27 -25.29
CA GLU A 328 -7.67 3.43 -24.21
C GLU A 328 -9.20 3.51 -24.05
N LYS A 329 -9.85 4.52 -24.61
CA LYS A 329 -11.27 4.84 -24.36
C LYS A 329 -12.26 3.68 -24.52
N ASN A 330 -11.94 2.72 -25.41
CA ASN A 330 -12.84 1.61 -25.73
C ASN A 330 -12.28 0.23 -25.32
N LYS A 331 -11.21 0.20 -24.52
CA LYS A 331 -10.59 -1.05 -24.08
C LYS A 331 -11.17 -1.50 -22.74
N TYR A 332 -11.64 -2.73 -22.63
CA TYR A 332 -12.13 -3.28 -21.36
C TYR A 332 -11.03 -3.30 -20.30
N ASN A 333 -9.86 -3.86 -20.64
CA ASN A 333 -8.66 -3.81 -19.79
C ASN A 333 -7.81 -2.58 -20.17
N PHE A 334 -8.34 -1.40 -19.89
CA PHE A 334 -7.65 -0.15 -20.17
C PHE A 334 -6.40 0.02 -19.31
N VAL A 335 -5.39 0.67 -19.89
CA VAL A 335 -4.25 1.25 -19.16
C VAL A 335 -4.34 2.75 -19.40
N MET A 336 -5.15 3.42 -18.56
CA MET A 336 -5.55 4.81 -18.75
C MET A 336 -4.58 5.77 -18.05
N PRO A 337 -3.73 6.49 -18.77
CA PRO A 337 -2.91 7.53 -18.16
C PRO A 337 -3.79 8.67 -17.65
N TYR A 338 -3.60 9.09 -16.41
CA TYR A 338 -4.33 10.23 -15.85
C TYR A 338 -3.43 11.45 -15.62
N ALA A 339 -2.11 11.25 -15.59
CA ALA A 339 -1.13 12.33 -15.43
C ALA A 339 0.22 11.98 -16.09
N ILE A 340 0.90 13.01 -16.57
CA ILE A 340 2.33 12.98 -16.92
C ILE A 340 3.01 14.05 -16.07
N VAL A 341 3.88 13.61 -15.17
CA VAL A 341 4.62 14.45 -14.22
C VAL A 341 6.05 14.63 -14.75
N ASP A 342 6.48 15.86 -14.84
CA ASP A 342 7.84 16.19 -15.25
C ASP A 342 8.75 16.29 -14.04
N LYS A 343 9.75 15.43 -13.99
CA LYS A 343 10.90 15.45 -13.11
C LYS A 343 12.21 15.38 -13.90
N THR A 344 12.18 15.84 -15.16
CA THR A 344 13.39 15.89 -16.00
C THR A 344 14.27 17.06 -15.60
N VAL A 345 15.56 16.93 -15.84
CA VAL A 345 16.56 17.97 -15.54
C VAL A 345 17.24 18.39 -16.82
N GLY A 346 17.43 19.70 -17.01
CA GLY A 346 18.14 20.24 -18.16
C GLY A 346 19.59 19.77 -18.22
N GLU A 347 20.15 19.73 -19.42
CA GLU A 347 21.58 19.52 -19.57
C GLU A 347 22.34 20.70 -18.94
N THR A 348 23.13 20.39 -17.95
CA THR A 348 24.00 21.39 -17.32
C THR A 348 25.34 21.38 -18.01
N ASP A 349 25.75 22.50 -18.60
CA ASP A 349 27.13 22.68 -19.06
C ASP A 349 28.06 22.75 -17.84
N TRP A 350 28.51 21.56 -17.40
CA TRP A 350 29.39 21.44 -16.25
C TRP A 350 30.73 22.18 -16.45
N ALA A 351 31.20 22.36 -17.70
CA ALA A 351 32.41 23.10 -18.01
C ALA A 351 32.23 24.58 -17.78
N ALA A 352 31.14 25.15 -18.26
CA ALA A 352 30.78 26.54 -18.00
C ALA A 352 30.46 26.74 -16.49
N ARG A 353 29.76 25.76 -15.86
CA ARG A 353 29.40 25.84 -14.43
C ARG A 353 30.60 25.86 -13.51
N ARG A 354 31.69 25.13 -13.83
CA ARG A 354 32.96 25.15 -13.11
C ARG A 354 33.66 26.52 -13.11
N GLN A 355 33.41 27.30 -14.13
CA GLN A 355 34.04 28.64 -14.26
C GLN A 355 33.32 29.74 -13.48
N MET A 356 32.12 29.45 -12.95
CA MET A 356 31.39 30.42 -12.15
C MET A 356 32.02 30.61 -10.75
N GLU A 357 32.09 31.87 -10.31
CA GLU A 357 32.57 32.23 -8.98
C GLU A 357 31.43 32.16 -7.96
N ASP A 358 30.94 30.95 -7.68
CA ASP A 358 29.91 30.68 -6.68
C ASP A 358 30.15 29.32 -6.01
N MET A 359 29.30 28.97 -5.04
CA MET A 359 29.43 27.75 -4.24
C MET A 359 29.43 26.48 -5.11
N VAL A 360 28.64 26.42 -6.18
CA VAL A 360 28.59 25.26 -7.06
C VAL A 360 29.85 25.16 -7.92
N GLY A 361 30.34 26.28 -8.46
CA GLY A 361 31.63 26.35 -9.15
C GLY A 361 32.79 25.93 -8.26
N ASP A 362 32.83 26.41 -7.01
CA ASP A 362 33.86 26.03 -6.01
C ASP A 362 33.77 24.53 -5.71
N TYR A 363 32.57 24.00 -5.53
CA TYR A 363 32.33 22.57 -5.32
C TYR A 363 32.90 21.73 -6.48
N LEU A 364 32.54 22.05 -7.71
CA LEU A 364 33.05 21.36 -8.90
C LEU A 364 34.59 21.46 -9.05
N ARG A 365 35.17 22.60 -8.81
CA ARG A 365 36.63 22.79 -8.83
C ARG A 365 37.37 21.98 -7.74
N SER A 366 36.70 21.67 -6.63
CA SER A 366 37.27 20.79 -5.59
C SER A 366 37.49 19.36 -6.12
N PHE A 367 36.64 18.87 -7.00
CA PHE A 367 36.83 17.58 -7.69
C PHE A 367 37.99 17.61 -8.70
N ASP A 368 38.19 18.75 -9.40
CA ASP A 368 39.35 18.91 -10.30
C ASP A 368 40.67 18.86 -9.50
N THR A 369 40.67 19.47 -8.31
CA THR A 369 41.79 19.41 -7.39
C THR A 369 42.09 17.99 -6.91
N LEU A 370 41.05 17.25 -6.53
CA LEU A 370 41.17 15.85 -6.15
C LEU A 370 41.59 14.98 -7.36
N GLY A 371 41.05 15.22 -8.53
CA GLY A 371 41.37 14.50 -9.77
C GLY A 371 42.80 14.72 -10.29
N SER A 372 43.46 15.82 -9.87
CA SER A 372 44.85 16.10 -10.20
C SER A 372 45.86 15.29 -9.36
N LEU A 373 45.42 14.65 -8.28
CA LEU A 373 46.29 13.82 -7.42
C LEU A 373 46.57 12.46 -8.06
N PRO A 374 47.68 11.76 -7.67
CA PRO A 374 47.90 10.38 -8.03
C PRO A 374 46.73 9.49 -7.61
N LYS A 375 46.41 8.47 -8.42
CA LYS A 375 45.23 7.61 -8.24
C LYS A 375 45.13 6.98 -6.84
N GLU A 376 46.27 6.51 -6.31
CA GLU A 376 46.36 5.94 -4.96
C GLU A 376 46.00 6.95 -3.87
N GLU A 377 46.41 8.21 -4.04
CA GLU A 377 46.10 9.29 -3.10
C GLU A 377 44.63 9.72 -3.17
N GLN A 378 44.05 9.76 -4.37
CA GLN A 378 42.60 10.02 -4.55
C GLN A 378 41.78 8.99 -3.77
N ILE A 379 42.01 7.70 -4.00
CA ILE A 379 41.30 6.59 -3.36
C ILE A 379 41.54 6.61 -1.83
N GLY A 380 42.75 6.90 -1.39
CA GLY A 380 43.06 7.07 0.02
C GLY A 380 42.19 8.11 0.71
N ARG A 381 42.09 9.31 0.11
CA ARG A 381 41.24 10.40 0.64
C ARG A 381 39.75 10.06 0.65
N ILE A 382 39.27 9.37 -0.38
CA ILE A 382 37.86 8.93 -0.43
C ILE A 382 37.58 7.94 0.72
N ARG A 383 38.48 6.99 0.95
CA ARG A 383 38.38 6.04 2.07
C ARG A 383 38.38 6.72 3.42
N GLU A 384 39.24 7.74 3.62
CA GLU A 384 39.27 8.56 4.84
C GLU A 384 37.93 9.25 5.08
N LEU A 385 37.38 9.94 4.06
CA LEU A 385 36.08 10.63 4.14
C LEU A 385 34.91 9.68 4.45
N ILE A 386 34.92 8.48 3.86
CA ILE A 386 33.91 7.46 4.17
C ILE A 386 34.03 7.00 5.62
N ASN A 387 35.27 6.77 6.12
CA ASN A 387 35.51 6.28 7.47
C ASN A 387 35.21 7.30 8.57
N GLU A 388 35.29 8.59 8.28
CA GLU A 388 34.95 9.68 9.20
C GLU A 388 33.43 9.79 9.45
N ARG A 389 32.58 9.21 8.61
CA ARG A 389 31.14 9.29 8.77
C ARG A 389 30.62 8.23 9.75
N PRO A 390 29.74 8.61 10.71
CA PRO A 390 29.16 7.66 11.67
C PRO A 390 28.41 6.50 11.01
N GLU A 391 27.81 6.75 9.83
CA GLU A 391 27.05 5.78 9.04
C GLU A 391 27.94 4.68 8.45
N SER A 392 29.23 4.98 8.21
CA SER A 392 30.20 4.02 7.65
C SER A 392 30.45 2.84 8.59
N LYS A 393 30.26 3.02 9.89
CA LYS A 393 30.35 1.93 10.88
C LYS A 393 29.29 0.83 10.63
N ARG A 394 28.16 1.19 10.00
CA ARG A 394 27.13 0.24 9.56
C ARG A 394 27.51 -0.47 8.26
N LEU A 395 28.42 0.12 7.48
CA LEU A 395 28.92 -0.46 6.23
C LEU A 395 30.07 -1.44 6.44
N GLY A 396 30.58 -1.61 7.66
CA GLY A 396 31.73 -2.47 7.99
C GLY A 396 31.64 -3.92 7.45
N ILE A 397 30.42 -4.44 7.26
CA ILE A 397 30.14 -5.75 6.64
C ILE A 397 30.38 -5.72 5.12
N TYR A 398 30.33 -4.55 4.47
CA TYR A 398 30.41 -4.35 3.04
C TYR A 398 31.75 -3.76 2.57
N ASN A 399 32.72 -3.57 3.44
CA ASN A 399 34.03 -3.01 3.09
C ASN A 399 34.74 -3.78 1.97
N ASN A 400 34.47 -5.09 1.82
CA ASN A 400 35.01 -5.91 0.74
C ASN A 400 34.40 -5.60 -0.64
N LEU A 401 33.29 -4.88 -0.70
CA LEU A 401 32.62 -4.46 -1.93
C LEU A 401 33.08 -3.08 -2.42
N LEU A 402 33.81 -2.31 -1.58
CA LEU A 402 34.36 -1.00 -1.93
C LEU A 402 35.69 -1.17 -2.66
N THR A 403 35.64 -1.73 -3.87
CA THR A 403 36.80 -1.79 -4.76
C THR A 403 37.17 -0.38 -5.25
N ASP A 404 38.40 -0.21 -5.75
CA ASP A 404 38.86 1.08 -6.27
C ASP A 404 37.98 1.57 -7.43
N GLU A 405 37.49 0.66 -8.28
CA GLU A 405 36.59 0.96 -9.38
C GLU A 405 35.22 1.46 -8.90
N VAL A 406 34.69 0.86 -7.82
CA VAL A 406 33.44 1.31 -7.19
C VAL A 406 33.60 2.69 -6.58
N LEU A 407 34.75 2.97 -5.98
CA LEU A 407 35.04 4.29 -5.38
C LEU A 407 35.22 5.37 -6.44
N GLU A 408 35.84 5.05 -7.58
CA GLU A 408 35.95 5.98 -8.73
C GLU A 408 34.59 6.33 -9.33
N GLU A 409 33.73 5.33 -9.51
CA GLU A 409 32.38 5.56 -10.00
C GLU A 409 31.54 6.35 -8.99
N ALA A 410 31.67 6.06 -7.69
CA ALA A 410 31.03 6.80 -6.62
C ALA A 410 31.45 8.27 -6.61
N LEU A 411 32.76 8.55 -6.85
CA LEU A 411 33.29 9.91 -6.93
C LEU A 411 32.67 10.68 -8.11
N ARG A 412 32.63 10.07 -9.30
CA ARG A 412 31.99 10.69 -10.46
C ARG A 412 30.52 11.01 -10.24
N ARG A 413 29.79 10.10 -9.60
CA ARG A 413 28.39 10.33 -9.25
C ARG A 413 28.21 11.41 -8.19
N ALA A 414 29.10 11.44 -7.19
CA ALA A 414 29.06 12.44 -6.12
C ALA A 414 29.27 13.85 -6.66
N GLU A 415 30.16 14.04 -7.65
CA GLU A 415 30.41 15.32 -8.30
C GLU A 415 29.12 15.92 -8.87
N VAL A 416 28.42 15.14 -9.70
CA VAL A 416 27.18 15.58 -10.35
C VAL A 416 26.04 15.72 -9.36
N ALA A 417 25.86 14.72 -8.49
CA ALA A 417 24.76 14.70 -7.51
C ALA A 417 24.86 15.87 -6.51
N GLY A 418 26.06 16.11 -5.98
CA GLY A 418 26.28 17.20 -5.02
C GLY A 418 26.12 18.58 -5.66
N ALA A 419 26.59 18.76 -6.91
CA ALA A 419 26.39 20.01 -7.63
C ALA A 419 24.89 20.28 -7.90
N ARG A 420 24.11 19.28 -8.28
CA ARG A 420 22.66 19.38 -8.42
C ARG A 420 21.98 19.73 -7.11
N CYS A 421 22.33 19.06 -6.04
CA CYS A 421 21.83 19.36 -4.70
C CYS A 421 22.05 20.82 -4.30
N LEU A 422 23.25 21.36 -4.57
CA LEU A 422 23.59 22.77 -4.30
C LEU A 422 22.82 23.74 -5.21
N MET A 423 22.36 23.32 -6.39
CA MET A 423 21.51 24.12 -7.28
C MET A 423 20.02 24.08 -6.86
N GLY A 424 19.66 23.29 -5.88
CA GLY A 424 18.26 23.12 -5.44
C GLY A 424 17.53 22.02 -6.19
N ASP A 425 18.21 21.27 -7.06
CA ASP A 425 17.67 20.09 -7.73
C ASP A 425 17.77 18.87 -6.79
N THR A 426 17.06 18.91 -5.66
CA THR A 426 16.94 17.74 -4.78
C THR A 426 15.80 16.87 -5.28
N ASP A 427 16.09 15.61 -5.55
CA ASP A 427 15.05 14.57 -5.58
C ASP A 427 14.49 14.49 -4.15
N GLU A 428 13.37 15.19 -3.89
CA GLU A 428 12.57 14.90 -2.70
C GLU A 428 11.88 13.54 -2.96
N ASP A 429 12.41 12.52 -2.29
CA ASP A 429 11.76 11.22 -2.14
C ASP A 429 10.41 11.31 -1.38
#